data_0afb5f9b208a84617d0af152673fafe8
#
_entry.id   0afb5f9b208a84617d0af152673fafe8
#
_cell.length_a   1.000
_cell.length_b   1.000
_cell.length_c   1.000
_cell.angle_alpha   90.00
_cell.angle_beta   90.00
_cell.angle_gamma   90.00
#
_symmetry.space_group_name_H-M   'P 1'
#
loop_
_entity.id
_entity.type
_entity.pdbx_description
1 polymer ?
#
loop_
_entity_poly.entity_id
_entity_poly.type
_entity_poly.pdbx_seq_one_letter_code
_entity_poly.pdbx_strand_id
1 'polypeptide(L)'
;HTSEKNAIDPALPALPEDPEAIPEQYKISYSGTLAFEDLWPKLGDYDMNDVMVKYTSTMTRNALDNRIYEIEDKFILQHCGGYLQNGFGYQFHKLSNSNVKSVKITGPDANGLSSSIYMEGKETEPGQSHPTILLYDDMTKFKNVTDESKKEYTVTITLDGASEKDVVPPYNPFIFVGSGQARGREV
;
A
#
# COMPACT_ATOMS: atom_id res chain seq x y z
N HIS A 1 44.10 44.00 21.36
CA HIS A 1 42.93 43.10 21.34
C HIS A 1 42.35 43.11 19.95
N THR A 2 42.73 42.10 19.16
CA THR A 2 42.13 41.87 17.86
C THR A 2 40.89 41.01 18.05
N SER A 3 39.77 41.59 17.71
CA SER A 3 38.49 40.90 17.63
C SER A 3 38.51 39.96 16.42
N GLU A 4 38.54 38.66 16.68
CA GLU A 4 38.28 37.68 15.64
C GLU A 4 36.83 37.80 15.19
N LYS A 5 36.65 38.22 13.94
CA LYS A 5 35.36 38.07 13.25
C LYS A 5 35.13 36.62 13.03
N ASN A 6 34.12 36.03 13.65
CA ASN A 6 33.60 34.70 13.29
C ASN A 6 33.29 34.69 11.81
N ALA A 7 34.09 33.94 11.06
CA ALA A 7 33.79 33.64 9.68
C ALA A 7 32.49 32.79 9.66
N ILE A 8 31.48 33.29 8.99
CA ILE A 8 30.29 32.51 8.69
C ILE A 8 30.73 31.37 7.80
N ASP A 9 30.44 30.15 8.22
CA ASP A 9 30.74 28.93 7.46
C ASP A 9 30.09 29.02 6.07
N PRO A 10 30.85 29.00 4.96
CA PRO A 10 30.32 29.12 3.63
C PRO A 10 29.60 27.83 3.13
N ALA A 11 29.49 26.81 3.98
CA ALA A 11 28.90 25.52 3.61
C ALA A 11 27.39 25.40 3.87
N LEU A 12 26.74 26.38 4.48
CA LEU A 12 25.28 26.38 4.55
C LEU A 12 24.74 26.86 3.18
N PRO A 13 24.00 26.02 2.46
CA PRO A 13 23.34 26.48 1.24
C PRO A 13 22.43 27.65 1.63
N ALA A 14 22.55 28.76 0.88
CA ALA A 14 21.66 29.90 1.04
C ALA A 14 20.21 29.40 0.92
N LEU A 15 19.38 29.80 1.90
CA LEU A 15 17.95 29.59 1.76
C LEU A 15 17.49 30.19 0.43
N PRO A 16 16.66 29.51 -0.34
CA PRO A 16 16.13 30.07 -1.58
C PRO A 16 15.49 31.41 -1.28
N GLU A 17 15.85 32.45 -2.04
CA GLU A 17 15.31 33.80 -1.87
C GLU A 17 13.82 33.88 -2.25
N ASP A 18 13.29 32.85 -2.90
CA ASP A 18 11.90 32.75 -3.30
C ASP A 18 11.20 31.63 -2.51
N PRO A 19 10.18 31.95 -1.68
CA PRO A 19 9.38 30.93 -0.99
C PRO A 19 8.68 29.94 -1.93
N GLU A 20 8.50 30.27 -3.22
CA GLU A 20 7.97 29.37 -4.22
C GLU A 20 8.99 28.29 -4.69
N ALA A 21 10.29 28.49 -4.38
CA ALA A 21 11.35 27.57 -4.82
C ALA A 21 11.60 26.39 -3.85
N ILE A 22 10.93 26.32 -2.70
CA ILE A 22 11.02 25.16 -1.81
C ILE A 22 10.18 24.05 -2.44
N PRO A 23 10.76 22.87 -2.72
CA PRO A 23 9.96 21.77 -3.18
C PRO A 23 8.89 21.46 -2.13
N GLU A 24 7.64 21.69 -2.48
CA GLU A 24 6.52 21.54 -1.56
C GLU A 24 6.33 20.08 -1.11
N GLN A 25 6.97 19.13 -1.81
CA GLN A 25 6.75 17.69 -1.62
C GLN A 25 8.03 16.89 -1.75
N TYR A 26 8.16 15.88 -0.89
CA TYR A 26 9.20 14.85 -0.96
C TYR A 26 8.57 13.47 -1.14
N LYS A 27 9.23 12.60 -1.92
CA LYS A 27 8.82 11.21 -2.08
C LYS A 27 9.70 10.29 -1.25
N ILE A 28 9.05 9.36 -0.54
CA ILE A 28 9.69 8.30 0.24
C ILE A 28 9.16 6.98 -0.29
N SER A 29 10.05 6.05 -0.64
CA SER A 29 9.64 4.77 -1.21
C SER A 29 10.14 3.60 -0.38
N TYR A 30 9.29 2.58 -0.26
CA TYR A 30 9.56 1.29 0.37
C TYR A 30 9.21 0.18 -0.61
N SER A 31 9.91 -0.95 -0.54
CA SER A 31 9.59 -2.12 -1.35
C SER A 31 9.90 -3.40 -0.61
N GLY A 32 9.23 -4.47 -1.00
CA GLY A 32 9.43 -5.79 -0.42
C GLY A 32 8.60 -6.86 -1.10
N THR A 33 8.66 -8.07 -0.54
CA THR A 33 7.83 -9.20 -0.94
C THR A 33 7.10 -9.73 0.28
N LEU A 34 5.81 -9.96 0.12
CA LEU A 34 4.93 -10.60 1.10
C LEU A 34 4.75 -12.06 0.68
N ALA A 35 4.75 -12.97 1.66
CA ALA A 35 4.54 -14.39 1.45
C ALA A 35 3.57 -14.92 2.50
N PHE A 36 2.60 -15.71 2.08
CA PHE A 36 1.53 -16.22 2.92
C PHE A 36 1.35 -17.72 2.72
N GLU A 37 0.88 -18.37 3.78
CA GLU A 37 0.44 -19.76 3.84
C GLU A 37 -1.07 -19.81 4.08
N ASP A 38 -1.87 -20.35 3.14
CA ASP A 38 -3.32 -20.24 3.16
C ASP A 38 -4.01 -21.20 4.15
N LEU A 39 -3.30 -22.22 4.64
CA LEU A 39 -3.83 -23.14 5.64
C LEU A 39 -3.47 -22.79 7.08
N TRP A 40 -2.68 -21.75 7.30
CA TRP A 40 -2.32 -21.30 8.65
C TRP A 40 -3.57 -21.02 9.52
N PRO A 41 -3.63 -21.40 10.79
CA PRO A 41 -2.63 -22.15 11.60
C PRO A 41 -2.79 -23.68 11.55
N LYS A 42 -3.51 -24.23 10.59
CA LYS A 42 -3.59 -25.67 10.37
C LYS A 42 -2.30 -26.19 9.74
N LEU A 43 -2.11 -27.52 9.78
CA LEU A 43 -0.98 -28.18 9.14
C LEU A 43 -1.03 -27.95 7.61
N GLY A 44 -0.14 -27.12 7.11
CA GLY A 44 0.23 -26.96 5.71
C GLY A 44 1.62 -27.51 5.48
N ASP A 45 2.19 -27.26 4.32
CA ASP A 45 3.57 -27.63 4.00
C ASP A 45 4.59 -26.59 4.45
N TYR A 46 4.10 -25.43 4.93
CA TYR A 46 4.88 -24.33 5.51
C TYR A 46 6.00 -23.79 4.60
N ASP A 47 5.81 -23.85 3.31
CA ASP A 47 6.80 -23.35 2.35
C ASP A 47 6.59 -21.85 1.99
N MET A 48 5.55 -21.22 2.55
CA MET A 48 5.25 -19.79 2.43
C MET A 48 5.14 -19.33 0.96
N ASN A 49 4.58 -20.15 0.10
CA ASN A 49 4.45 -19.85 -1.30
C ASN A 49 3.01 -19.89 -1.84
N ASP A 50 2.03 -20.14 -0.98
CA ASP A 50 0.63 -20.18 -1.39
C ASP A 50 0.18 -18.87 -2.03
N VAL A 51 0.64 -17.74 -1.47
CA VAL A 51 0.47 -16.41 -2.07
C VAL A 51 1.75 -15.60 -1.87
N MET A 52 2.32 -15.12 -2.96
CA MET A 52 3.45 -14.20 -2.94
C MET A 52 3.13 -12.93 -3.71
N VAL A 53 3.31 -11.78 -3.07
CA VAL A 53 3.04 -10.46 -3.62
C VAL A 53 4.25 -9.55 -3.42
N LYS A 54 4.78 -9.01 -4.50
CA LYS A 54 5.79 -7.94 -4.46
C LYS A 54 5.10 -6.60 -4.35
N TYR A 55 5.62 -5.70 -3.51
CA TYR A 55 5.08 -4.36 -3.38
C TYR A 55 6.14 -3.27 -3.50
N THR A 56 5.71 -2.11 -3.95
CA THR A 56 6.42 -0.84 -3.84
C THR A 56 5.42 0.21 -3.40
N SER A 57 5.72 0.90 -2.29
CA SER A 57 4.90 1.98 -1.77
C SER A 57 5.67 3.28 -1.83
N THR A 58 5.08 4.31 -2.42
CA THR A 58 5.66 5.65 -2.53
C THR A 58 4.74 6.64 -1.84
N MET A 59 5.24 7.28 -0.79
CA MET A 59 4.53 8.30 -0.03
C MET A 59 4.99 9.68 -0.45
N THR A 60 4.04 10.59 -0.67
CA THR A 60 4.29 12.01 -0.92
C THR A 60 4.10 12.79 0.37
N ARG A 61 5.22 13.33 0.88
CA ARG A 61 5.27 14.15 2.09
C ARG A 61 5.25 15.63 1.71
N ASN A 62 4.43 16.42 2.40
CA ASN A 62 4.47 17.86 2.33
C ASN A 62 5.65 18.42 3.17
N ALA A 63 6.42 19.36 2.61
CA ALA A 63 7.61 19.91 3.24
C ALA A 63 7.32 20.84 4.41
N LEU A 64 6.15 21.50 4.42
CA LEU A 64 5.81 22.52 5.41
C LEU A 64 5.37 21.91 6.74
N ASP A 65 4.62 20.81 6.71
CA ASP A 65 4.04 20.18 7.90
C ASP A 65 4.53 18.75 8.15
N ASN A 66 5.38 18.21 7.26
CA ASN A 66 5.92 16.84 7.32
C ASN A 66 4.86 15.72 7.33
N ARG A 67 3.65 15.99 6.82
CA ARG A 67 2.56 15.01 6.74
C ARG A 67 2.49 14.35 5.37
N ILE A 68 1.97 13.14 5.35
CA ILE A 68 1.73 12.37 4.13
C ILE A 68 0.30 12.65 3.66
N TYR A 69 0.16 13.10 2.40
CA TYR A 69 -1.12 13.39 1.78
C TYR A 69 -1.49 12.45 0.65
N GLU A 70 -0.49 11.75 0.10
CA GLU A 70 -0.71 10.78 -0.96
C GLU A 70 0.20 9.57 -0.77
N ILE A 71 -0.37 8.40 -1.05
CA ILE A 71 0.36 7.14 -1.12
C ILE A 71 0.03 6.51 -2.47
N GLU A 72 1.07 6.09 -3.20
CA GLU A 72 0.95 5.24 -4.38
C GLU A 72 1.55 3.88 -4.05
N ASP A 73 0.70 2.87 -3.95
CA ASP A 73 1.09 1.48 -3.73
C ASP A 73 0.98 0.69 -5.02
N LYS A 74 2.06 0.00 -5.41
CA LYS A 74 2.08 -0.95 -6.53
C LYS A 74 2.22 -2.35 -5.98
N PHE A 75 1.36 -3.25 -6.42
CA PHE A 75 1.39 -4.65 -6.05
C PHE A 75 1.47 -5.52 -7.29
N ILE A 76 2.40 -6.46 -7.30
CA ILE A 76 2.58 -7.43 -8.39
C ILE A 76 2.42 -8.82 -7.80
N LEU A 77 1.40 -9.57 -8.25
CA LEU A 77 1.25 -10.96 -7.88
C LEU A 77 2.37 -11.80 -8.49
N GLN A 78 3.22 -12.37 -7.64
CA GLN A 78 4.35 -13.18 -8.07
C GLN A 78 3.98 -14.65 -8.20
N HIS A 79 3.33 -15.20 -7.20
CA HIS A 79 2.97 -16.61 -7.13
C HIS A 79 1.61 -16.81 -6.46
N CYS A 80 0.89 -17.82 -6.89
CA CYS A 80 -0.32 -18.33 -6.26
C CYS A 80 -0.29 -19.86 -6.38
N GLY A 81 0.29 -20.53 -5.36
CA GLY A 81 0.46 -21.99 -5.29
C GLY A 81 -0.64 -22.69 -4.51
N GLY A 82 -1.31 -21.95 -3.63
CA GLY A 82 -2.25 -22.47 -2.66
C GLY A 82 -3.44 -23.25 -3.22
N TYR A 83 -4.05 -24.02 -2.36
CA TYR A 83 -5.24 -24.82 -2.69
C TYR A 83 -6.53 -23.98 -2.72
N LEU A 84 -6.57 -22.94 -1.92
CA LEU A 84 -7.75 -22.09 -1.77
C LEU A 84 -7.77 -21.00 -2.85
N GLN A 85 -8.97 -20.47 -3.12
CA GLN A 85 -9.13 -19.28 -3.97
C GLN A 85 -8.87 -18.03 -3.14
N ASN A 86 -7.60 -17.72 -3.00
CA ASN A 86 -7.15 -16.62 -2.16
C ASN A 86 -7.37 -15.26 -2.81
N GLY A 87 -7.92 -14.34 -2.06
CA GLY A 87 -7.86 -12.91 -2.31
C GLY A 87 -6.72 -12.27 -1.51
N PHE A 88 -6.40 -11.03 -1.82
CA PHE A 88 -5.39 -10.25 -1.14
C PHE A 88 -5.92 -8.84 -0.84
N GLY A 89 -5.64 -8.38 0.37
CA GLY A 89 -5.95 -7.03 0.83
C GLY A 89 -4.96 -6.54 1.87
N TYR A 90 -5.16 -5.29 2.29
CA TYR A 90 -4.38 -4.70 3.37
C TYR A 90 -5.18 -3.63 4.11
N GLN A 91 -4.80 -3.35 5.36
CA GLN A 91 -5.49 -2.42 6.23
C GLN A 91 -4.51 -1.42 6.85
N PHE A 92 -4.91 -0.17 6.91
CA PHE A 92 -4.21 0.89 7.65
C PHE A 92 -4.65 0.90 9.12
N HIS A 93 -4.21 -0.07 9.91
CA HIS A 93 -4.65 -0.29 11.29
C HIS A 93 -4.41 0.89 12.25
N LYS A 94 -3.63 1.90 11.85
CA LYS A 94 -3.39 3.13 12.65
C LYS A 94 -4.15 4.35 12.14
N LEU A 95 -4.90 4.23 11.05
CA LEU A 95 -5.74 5.29 10.52
C LEU A 95 -7.21 5.04 10.85
N SER A 96 -7.98 6.09 10.96
CA SER A 96 -9.44 6.03 10.91
C SER A 96 -9.92 6.18 9.47
N ASN A 97 -11.14 5.71 9.17
CA ASN A 97 -11.74 5.87 7.84
C ASN A 97 -11.87 7.34 7.41
N SER A 98 -12.01 8.26 8.37
CA SER A 98 -12.06 9.70 8.11
C SER A 98 -10.75 10.29 7.60
N ASN A 99 -9.61 9.63 7.82
CA ASN A 99 -8.33 10.09 7.28
C ASN A 99 -8.19 9.86 5.78
N VAL A 100 -9.00 8.97 5.19
CA VAL A 100 -8.96 8.66 3.76
C VAL A 100 -9.95 9.52 3.01
N LYS A 101 -9.48 10.35 2.09
CA LYS A 101 -10.30 11.20 1.20
C LYS A 101 -10.76 10.43 -0.03
N SER A 102 -9.86 9.69 -0.63
CA SER A 102 -10.18 8.86 -1.79
C SER A 102 -9.19 7.69 -1.93
N VAL A 103 -9.65 6.63 -2.56
CA VAL A 103 -8.84 5.51 -3.03
C VAL A 103 -9.16 5.30 -4.49
N LYS A 104 -8.15 5.10 -5.31
CA LYS A 104 -8.29 4.75 -6.72
C LYS A 104 -7.44 3.52 -7.01
N ILE A 105 -8.06 2.46 -7.50
CA ILE A 105 -7.38 1.25 -7.92
C ILE A 105 -7.34 1.20 -9.45
N THR A 106 -6.16 0.94 -10.01
CA THR A 106 -5.97 0.71 -11.43
C THR A 106 -5.15 -0.57 -11.65
N GLY A 107 -5.47 -1.32 -12.70
CA GLY A 107 -4.79 -2.56 -13.04
C GLY A 107 -5.49 -3.27 -14.18
N PRO A 108 -4.91 -4.37 -14.67
CA PRO A 108 -5.39 -5.07 -15.87
C PRO A 108 -6.82 -5.58 -15.74
N ASP A 109 -7.26 -5.87 -14.53
CA ASP A 109 -8.59 -6.41 -14.23
C ASP A 109 -9.21 -5.73 -13.03
N ALA A 110 -8.94 -4.44 -12.86
CA ALA A 110 -9.47 -3.65 -11.75
C ALA A 110 -11.00 -3.66 -11.69
N ASN A 111 -11.67 -3.87 -12.83
CA ASN A 111 -13.12 -4.02 -12.94
C ASN A 111 -13.60 -5.47 -12.78
N GLY A 112 -12.70 -6.44 -12.84
CA GLY A 112 -12.97 -7.87 -12.68
C GLY A 112 -12.78 -8.37 -11.25
N LEU A 113 -12.30 -7.53 -10.36
CA LEU A 113 -12.48 -7.75 -8.93
C LEU A 113 -13.98 -7.93 -8.69
N SER A 114 -14.39 -8.97 -8.02
CA SER A 114 -15.78 -9.25 -7.67
C SER A 114 -16.34 -8.07 -6.87
N SER A 115 -16.60 -7.05 -7.58
CA SER A 115 -16.69 -5.65 -7.19
C SER A 115 -17.95 -5.33 -6.40
N SER A 116 -18.93 -6.22 -6.42
CA SER A 116 -20.20 -5.96 -5.74
C SER A 116 -20.09 -5.77 -4.22
N ILE A 117 -18.92 -6.08 -3.64
CA ILE A 117 -18.71 -5.96 -2.18
C ILE A 117 -17.86 -4.72 -1.84
N TYR A 118 -17.04 -4.20 -2.76
CA TYR A 118 -15.94 -3.30 -2.41
C TYR A 118 -16.06 -1.86 -2.91
N MET A 119 -16.95 -1.60 -3.86
CA MET A 119 -16.90 -0.41 -4.69
C MET A 119 -18.03 0.59 -4.40
N GLU A 120 -18.33 0.84 -3.15
CA GLU A 120 -19.28 1.92 -2.83
C GLU A 120 -18.54 3.21 -2.45
N GLY A 121 -18.12 3.95 -3.48
CA GLY A 121 -17.80 5.37 -3.36
C GLY A 121 -16.42 5.75 -2.84
N LYS A 122 -15.67 4.89 -2.11
CA LYS A 122 -14.33 5.18 -1.62
C LYS A 122 -13.31 4.07 -1.86
N GLU A 123 -13.71 2.98 -2.52
CA GLU A 123 -12.86 1.80 -2.77
C GLU A 123 -12.21 1.19 -1.50
N THR A 124 -12.79 1.45 -0.34
CA THR A 124 -12.48 0.78 0.93
C THR A 124 -13.63 -0.12 1.33
N GLU A 125 -13.32 -1.24 1.94
CA GLU A 125 -14.32 -2.21 2.40
C GLU A 125 -15.24 -1.57 3.46
N PRO A 126 -16.57 -1.57 3.23
CA PRO A 126 -17.50 -0.97 4.17
C PRO A 126 -17.61 -1.79 5.46
N GLY A 127 -17.89 -1.09 6.58
CA GLY A 127 -18.11 -1.73 7.88
C GLY A 127 -16.84 -2.04 8.67
N GLN A 128 -15.66 -1.82 8.10
CA GLN A 128 -14.38 -1.99 8.80
C GLN A 128 -14.09 -0.79 9.71
N SER A 129 -13.45 -1.03 10.85
CA SER A 129 -13.04 0.01 11.80
C SER A 129 -11.89 0.88 11.27
N HIS A 130 -11.10 0.33 10.36
CA HIS A 130 -9.94 0.98 9.75
C HIS A 130 -10.03 0.89 8.22
N PRO A 131 -9.38 1.81 7.48
CA PRO A 131 -9.36 1.76 6.02
C PRO A 131 -8.78 0.42 5.54
N THR A 132 -9.62 -0.37 4.90
CA THR A 132 -9.29 -1.71 4.39
C THR A 132 -9.49 -1.71 2.88
N ILE A 133 -8.48 -2.14 2.15
CA ILE A 133 -8.46 -2.19 0.69
C ILE A 133 -8.31 -3.63 0.27
N LEU A 134 -9.23 -4.10 -0.57
CA LEU A 134 -9.19 -5.44 -1.16
C LEU A 134 -8.80 -5.31 -2.62
N LEU A 135 -7.73 -6.00 -3.01
CA LEU A 135 -7.14 -5.88 -4.34
C LEU A 135 -7.59 -7.00 -5.29
N TYR A 136 -7.56 -8.23 -4.79
CA TYR A 136 -7.98 -9.40 -5.56
C TYR A 136 -8.96 -10.19 -4.72
N ASP A 137 -9.92 -10.82 -5.37
CA ASP A 137 -10.84 -11.77 -4.74
C ASP A 137 -10.47 -13.23 -5.06
N ASP A 138 -9.78 -13.45 -6.17
CA ASP A 138 -9.37 -14.77 -6.65
C ASP A 138 -8.06 -14.68 -7.43
N MET A 139 -6.94 -14.94 -6.75
CA MET A 139 -5.61 -14.91 -7.35
C MET A 139 -5.35 -16.07 -8.29
N THR A 140 -6.17 -17.14 -8.28
CA THR A 140 -6.01 -18.28 -9.19
C THR A 140 -6.20 -17.89 -10.65
N LYS A 141 -6.94 -16.81 -10.92
CA LYS A 141 -7.10 -16.22 -12.26
C LYS A 141 -5.77 -15.85 -12.92
N PHE A 142 -4.74 -15.59 -12.12
CA PHE A 142 -3.42 -15.16 -12.59
C PHE A 142 -2.37 -16.26 -12.57
N LYS A 143 -2.70 -17.48 -12.14
CA LYS A 143 -1.76 -18.60 -11.94
C LYS A 143 -0.89 -18.91 -13.18
N ASN A 144 -1.42 -18.71 -14.38
CA ASN A 144 -0.72 -18.98 -15.64
C ASN A 144 -0.25 -17.70 -16.37
N VAL A 145 -0.38 -16.55 -15.73
CA VAL A 145 0.02 -15.27 -16.32
C VAL A 145 1.50 -15.01 -15.98
N THR A 146 2.36 -15.08 -16.98
CA THR A 146 3.81 -14.86 -16.83
C THR A 146 4.21 -13.38 -16.96
N ASP A 147 3.43 -12.60 -17.68
CA ASP A 147 3.66 -11.15 -17.86
C ASP A 147 3.29 -10.39 -16.59
N GLU A 148 4.29 -9.85 -15.90
CA GLU A 148 4.10 -9.10 -14.65
C GLU A 148 3.21 -7.87 -14.82
N SER A 149 3.26 -7.20 -15.98
CA SER A 149 2.43 -6.02 -16.24
C SER A 149 0.93 -6.32 -16.22
N LYS A 150 0.55 -7.57 -16.49
CA LYS A 150 -0.83 -8.07 -16.41
C LYS A 150 -1.25 -8.50 -15.01
N LYS A 151 -0.37 -8.37 -14.04
CA LYS A 151 -0.59 -8.72 -12.63
C LYS A 151 -0.25 -7.55 -11.70
N GLU A 152 0.06 -6.39 -12.25
CA GLU A 152 0.37 -5.18 -11.50
C GLU A 152 -0.90 -4.37 -11.24
N TYR A 153 -1.12 -4.02 -9.99
CA TYR A 153 -2.16 -3.10 -9.54
C TYR A 153 -1.53 -1.90 -8.88
N THR A 154 -2.06 -0.72 -9.17
CA THR A 154 -1.67 0.53 -8.53
C THR A 154 -2.85 1.06 -7.73
N VAL A 155 -2.61 1.35 -6.45
CA VAL A 155 -3.57 1.96 -5.54
C VAL A 155 -3.07 3.35 -5.19
N THR A 156 -3.81 4.37 -5.58
CA THR A 156 -3.54 5.76 -5.19
C THR A 156 -4.49 6.17 -4.07
N ILE A 157 -3.95 6.54 -2.92
CA ILE A 157 -4.69 6.89 -1.72
C ILE A 157 -4.43 8.34 -1.40
N THR A 158 -5.49 9.14 -1.34
CA THR A 158 -5.41 10.53 -0.87
C THR A 158 -5.85 10.60 0.58
N LEU A 159 -5.03 11.22 1.42
CA LEU A 159 -5.22 11.33 2.86
C LEU A 159 -5.52 12.77 3.28
N ASP A 160 -6.06 12.92 4.48
CA ASP A 160 -6.22 14.21 5.16
C ASP A 160 -4.99 14.56 6.03
N GLY A 161 -3.81 14.23 5.52
CA GLY A 161 -2.53 14.39 6.20
C GLY A 161 -2.32 13.38 7.33
N ALA A 162 -1.49 12.38 7.10
CA ALA A 162 -1.11 11.36 8.08
C ALA A 162 0.34 11.54 8.55
N SER A 163 0.64 11.07 9.77
CA SER A 163 2.02 10.92 10.21
C SER A 163 2.65 9.75 9.45
N GLU A 164 3.89 9.88 9.01
CA GLU A 164 4.61 8.79 8.33
C GLU A 164 4.59 7.48 9.13
N LYS A 165 4.81 7.56 10.45
CA LYS A 165 4.80 6.38 11.34
C LYS A 165 3.47 5.60 11.36
N ASP A 166 2.37 6.23 10.93
CA ASP A 166 1.04 5.63 10.90
C ASP A 166 0.73 4.97 9.55
N VAL A 167 1.57 5.23 8.53
CA VAL A 167 1.42 4.75 7.17
C VAL A 167 2.67 4.04 6.63
N VAL A 168 3.53 3.53 7.50
CA VAL A 168 4.70 2.74 7.09
C VAL A 168 4.26 1.39 6.52
N PRO A 169 4.60 1.08 5.24
CA PRO A 169 4.29 -0.22 4.65
C PRO A 169 5.12 -1.37 5.29
N PRO A 170 4.66 -2.62 5.22
CA PRO A 170 3.55 -3.09 4.39
C PRO A 170 2.15 -2.91 5.00
N TYR A 171 1.98 -2.11 6.04
CA TYR A 171 0.73 -1.89 6.78
C TYR A 171 0.31 -3.14 7.56
N ASN A 172 -0.93 -3.62 7.37
CA ASN A 172 -1.41 -4.91 7.84
C ASN A 172 -1.94 -5.69 6.62
N PRO A 173 -1.06 -6.37 5.85
CA PRO A 173 -1.47 -7.15 4.69
C PRO A 173 -2.06 -8.49 5.14
N PHE A 174 -3.04 -8.98 4.39
CA PHE A 174 -3.68 -10.26 4.66
C PHE A 174 -4.14 -10.93 3.37
N ILE A 175 -4.31 -12.23 3.44
CA ILE A 175 -5.05 -13.00 2.44
C ILE A 175 -6.39 -13.46 3.02
N PHE A 176 -7.35 -13.69 2.14
CA PHE A 176 -8.69 -14.15 2.53
C PHE A 176 -9.24 -15.09 1.46
N VAL A 177 -10.18 -15.94 1.84
CA VAL A 177 -10.83 -16.82 0.86
C VAL A 177 -11.98 -16.07 0.20
N GLY A 178 -11.80 -15.75 -1.09
CA GLY A 178 -12.77 -14.96 -1.88
C GLY A 178 -14.01 -15.70 -2.29
N SER A 179 -13.95 -17.06 -2.41
CA SER A 179 -15.07 -17.86 -2.90
C SER A 179 -15.13 -19.24 -2.24
N GLY A 180 -16.21 -19.98 -2.55
CA GLY A 180 -16.42 -21.34 -2.04
C GLY A 180 -16.91 -21.39 -0.58
N GLN A 181 -16.81 -22.59 0.03
CA GLN A 181 -17.32 -22.84 1.39
C GLN A 181 -16.53 -22.14 2.49
N ALA A 182 -15.30 -21.75 2.21
CA ALA A 182 -14.42 -21.06 3.14
C ALA A 182 -14.39 -19.54 2.94
N ARG A 183 -15.34 -19.00 2.16
CA ARG A 183 -15.42 -17.56 1.86
C ARG A 183 -15.42 -16.71 3.14
N GLY A 184 -14.60 -15.64 3.14
CA GLY A 184 -14.47 -14.71 4.26
C GLY A 184 -13.51 -15.17 5.34
N ARG A 185 -12.82 -16.31 5.17
CA ARG A 185 -11.71 -16.70 6.06
C ARG A 185 -10.51 -15.83 5.76
N GLU A 186 -10.02 -15.15 6.79
CA GLU A 186 -8.76 -14.40 6.77
C GLU A 186 -7.62 -15.23 7.37
N VAL A 187 -6.41 -15.01 6.85
CA VAL A 187 -5.18 -15.66 7.31
C VAL A 187 -4.07 -14.59 7.44
#